data_9edf14c974640aba0f180027458061e7
#
_entry.id   9edf14c974640aba0f180027458061e7
#
_cell.length_a   1.000
_cell.length_b   1.000
_cell.length_c   1.000
_cell.angle_alpha   90.00
_cell.angle_beta   90.00
_cell.angle_gamma   90.00
#
_symmetry.space_group_name_H-M   'P 1'
#
loop_
_entity.id
_entity.type
_entity.pdbx_description
1 polymer ?
#
loop_
_entity_poly.entity_id
_entity_poly.type
_entity_poly.pdbx_seq_one_letter_code
_entity_poly.pdbx_strand_id
1 'polypeptide(L)'
;KGEIALSLERMTAIEEIDVASRTMTVQSGAILQNVQEAAEEHGFLYPLDLGGRGSATIGGNISTNAGGNRVIRYGMTRDQVLAVEVVLADGTIIPMQGKAIKNNTGYDLKHIFISGEGTLGVVTKAVLRLRALPKSQCCTWVSVPSFDALTRFLGFMDGACEGSLSSFEVMWADYYEFITGATTPHKPPVPYGDPFTVLVETQGMQPEKNQSRFEEILGEALETELITDAVIAKNQAERSALWDIRDDVMQQLQLMPMWSFDVSLGIKDMD
;
A
#
# COMPACT_ATOMS: atom_id res chain seq x y z
N LYS A 1 7.59 26.11 -22.69
CA LYS A 1 7.88 27.54 -22.48
C LYS A 1 6.57 28.26 -22.27
N GLY A 2 6.37 28.91 -21.09
CA GLY A 2 5.10 29.57 -20.73
C GLY A 2 4.26 28.81 -19.70
N GLU A 3 4.72 27.70 -19.18
CA GLU A 3 4.10 26.94 -18.10
C GLU A 3 4.47 27.52 -16.74
N ILE A 4 3.55 27.41 -15.77
CA ILE A 4 3.76 27.84 -14.38
C ILE A 4 3.80 26.58 -13.52
N ALA A 5 4.88 26.41 -12.75
CA ALA A 5 4.95 25.40 -11.72
C ALA A 5 4.33 25.92 -10.42
N LEU A 6 3.28 25.28 -9.95
CA LEU A 6 2.64 25.58 -8.67
C LEU A 6 3.15 24.61 -7.59
N SER A 7 3.92 25.12 -6.63
CA SER A 7 4.41 24.32 -5.50
C SER A 7 3.44 24.41 -4.32
N LEU A 8 3.16 23.26 -3.71
CA LEU A 8 2.40 23.15 -2.45
C LEU A 8 3.31 22.92 -1.22
N GLU A 9 4.63 23.04 -1.36
CA GLU A 9 5.61 22.81 -0.29
C GLU A 9 5.41 23.69 0.95
N ARG A 10 4.65 24.78 0.84
CA ARG A 10 4.30 25.64 1.97
C ARG A 10 3.01 25.24 2.68
N MET A 11 2.27 24.26 2.15
CA MET A 11 1.00 23.75 2.67
C MET A 11 1.21 22.37 3.28
N THR A 12 1.96 22.27 4.38
CA THR A 12 2.42 21.00 4.97
C THR A 12 1.78 20.68 6.32
N ALA A 13 0.86 21.53 6.81
CA ALA A 13 0.32 21.38 8.14
C ALA A 13 -0.60 20.16 8.27
N ILE A 14 -0.48 19.46 9.39
CA ILE A 14 -1.50 18.58 9.95
C ILE A 14 -2.34 19.48 10.84
N GLU A 15 -3.56 19.83 10.38
CA GLU A 15 -4.37 20.86 11.04
C GLU A 15 -5.15 20.29 12.24
N GLU A 16 -5.52 18.98 12.17
CA GLU A 16 -6.32 18.34 13.21
C GLU A 16 -6.17 16.82 13.17
N ILE A 17 -6.11 16.20 14.34
CA ILE A 17 -6.30 14.76 14.53
C ILE A 17 -7.49 14.57 15.47
N ASP A 18 -8.60 14.13 14.91
CA ASP A 18 -9.82 13.84 15.68
C ASP A 18 -9.83 12.35 16.07
N VAL A 19 -9.47 12.11 17.33
CA VAL A 19 -9.39 10.76 17.91
C VAL A 19 -10.76 10.07 17.96
N ALA A 20 -11.82 10.84 18.23
CA ALA A 20 -13.17 10.29 18.35
C ALA A 20 -13.71 9.82 16.99
N SER A 21 -13.52 10.64 15.96
CA SER A 21 -13.94 10.35 14.58
C SER A 21 -12.94 9.49 13.82
N ARG A 22 -11.73 9.32 14.34
CA ARG A 22 -10.60 8.64 13.67
C ARG A 22 -10.33 9.26 12.31
N THR A 23 -10.17 10.58 12.30
CA THR A 23 -9.87 11.34 11.08
C THR A 23 -8.69 12.28 11.30
N MET A 24 -8.02 12.63 10.22
CA MET A 24 -6.95 13.60 10.22
C MET A 24 -7.19 14.61 9.11
N THR A 25 -7.15 15.91 9.43
CA THR A 25 -7.21 16.99 8.43
C THR A 25 -5.81 17.46 8.14
N VAL A 26 -5.42 17.39 6.85
CA VAL A 26 -4.07 17.73 6.41
C VAL A 26 -4.08 18.65 5.20
N GLN A 27 -3.05 19.45 5.06
CA GLN A 27 -2.77 20.21 3.85
C GLN A 27 -2.08 19.32 2.80
N SER A 28 -2.29 19.61 1.54
CA SER A 28 -1.88 18.73 0.42
C SER A 28 -0.38 18.56 0.24
N GLY A 29 0.44 19.52 0.69
CA GLY A 29 1.90 19.40 0.68
C GLY A 29 2.47 18.59 1.84
N ALA A 30 1.64 18.10 2.77
CA ALA A 30 2.10 17.23 3.86
C ALA A 30 2.71 15.94 3.29
N ILE A 31 3.90 15.61 3.79
CA ILE A 31 4.63 14.40 3.39
C ILE A 31 3.94 13.17 3.99
N LEU A 32 3.77 12.12 3.19
CA LEU A 32 3.08 10.89 3.58
C LEU A 32 3.67 10.28 4.86
N GLN A 33 4.99 10.20 4.97
CA GLN A 33 5.67 9.67 6.15
C GLN A 33 5.31 10.46 7.41
N ASN A 34 5.31 11.80 7.37
CA ASN A 34 4.98 12.62 8.52
C ASN A 34 3.50 12.41 8.96
N VAL A 35 2.61 12.19 7.99
CA VAL A 35 1.20 11.88 8.26
C VAL A 35 1.04 10.51 8.92
N GLN A 36 1.82 9.51 8.48
CA GLN A 36 1.84 8.18 9.08
C GLN A 36 2.34 8.24 10.54
N GLU A 37 3.50 8.89 10.76
CA GLU A 37 4.10 9.06 12.09
C GLU A 37 3.16 9.79 13.05
N ALA A 38 2.53 10.88 12.61
CA ALA A 38 1.54 11.60 13.43
C ALA A 38 0.30 10.75 13.76
N ALA A 39 -0.14 9.88 12.84
CA ALA A 39 -1.23 8.94 13.13
C ALA A 39 -0.81 7.90 14.17
N GLU A 40 0.40 7.34 14.06
CA GLU A 40 0.96 6.34 14.98
C GLU A 40 1.13 6.89 16.41
N GLU A 41 1.59 8.13 16.57
CA GLU A 41 1.68 8.82 17.87
C GLU A 41 0.35 8.90 18.59
N HIS A 42 -0.77 8.87 17.86
CA HIS A 42 -2.14 8.87 18.41
C HIS A 42 -2.77 7.46 18.44
N GLY A 43 -2.01 6.41 18.18
CA GLY A 43 -2.47 5.02 18.19
C GLY A 43 -3.30 4.61 16.97
N PHE A 44 -3.12 5.32 15.84
CA PHE A 44 -3.78 5.05 14.59
C PHE A 44 -2.81 4.69 13.47
N LEU A 45 -3.35 4.12 12.40
CA LEU A 45 -2.67 3.84 11.15
C LEU A 45 -3.30 4.68 10.04
N TYR A 46 -2.46 5.39 9.27
CA TYR A 46 -2.80 5.83 7.92
C TYR A 46 -2.23 4.82 6.94
N PRO A 47 -3.06 3.98 6.27
CA PRO A 47 -2.60 2.71 5.71
C PRO A 47 -1.97 2.80 4.31
N LEU A 48 -1.96 3.97 3.67
CA LEU A 48 -1.28 4.16 2.39
C LEU A 48 0.22 3.92 2.58
N ASP A 49 0.78 2.93 1.88
CA ASP A 49 2.18 2.52 2.04
C ASP A 49 2.88 2.47 0.68
N LEU A 50 3.78 3.41 0.47
CA LEU A 50 4.53 3.61 -0.77
C LEU A 50 6.03 3.59 -0.48
N GLY A 51 6.83 3.03 -1.38
CA GLY A 51 8.30 3.10 -1.28
C GLY A 51 8.83 4.54 -1.23
N GLY A 52 8.16 5.48 -1.91
CA GLY A 52 8.50 6.91 -1.93
C GLY A 52 7.90 7.74 -0.79
N ARG A 53 7.43 7.16 0.32
CA ARG A 53 6.70 7.86 1.40
C ARG A 53 7.42 9.08 2.00
N GLY A 54 8.76 9.08 1.99
CA GLY A 54 9.58 10.18 2.50
C GLY A 54 9.55 11.46 1.65
N SER A 55 9.04 11.40 0.42
CA SER A 55 8.91 12.54 -0.49
C SER A 55 7.52 12.69 -1.10
N ALA A 56 6.71 11.64 -1.12
CA ALA A 56 5.34 11.69 -1.62
C ALA A 56 4.48 12.62 -0.76
N THR A 57 3.70 13.48 -1.40
CA THR A 57 2.78 14.39 -0.72
C THR A 57 1.35 13.87 -0.76
N ILE A 58 0.55 14.22 0.24
CA ILE A 58 -0.87 13.80 0.30
C ILE A 58 -1.64 14.30 -0.94
N GLY A 59 -1.42 15.53 -1.38
CA GLY A 59 -2.06 16.06 -2.60
C GLY A 59 -1.64 15.30 -3.87
N GLY A 60 -0.37 14.91 -3.98
CA GLY A 60 0.12 14.06 -5.06
C GLY A 60 -0.55 12.68 -5.05
N ASN A 61 -0.58 12.03 -3.87
CA ASN A 61 -1.23 10.73 -3.70
C ASN A 61 -2.73 10.77 -4.05
N ILE A 62 -3.42 11.84 -3.69
CA ILE A 62 -4.83 12.06 -4.05
C ILE A 62 -4.97 12.26 -5.55
N SER A 63 -4.15 13.12 -6.14
CA SER A 63 -4.23 13.48 -7.56
C SER A 63 -3.97 12.29 -8.49
N THR A 64 -3.14 11.34 -8.08
CA THR A 64 -2.84 10.11 -8.82
C THR A 64 -3.65 8.90 -8.36
N ASN A 65 -4.47 9.04 -7.30
CA ASN A 65 -5.14 7.94 -6.62
C ASN A 65 -4.14 6.81 -6.28
N ALA A 66 -3.04 7.17 -5.63
CA ALA A 66 -1.94 6.26 -5.35
C ALA A 66 -2.43 4.99 -4.63
N GLY A 67 -1.89 3.84 -5.06
CA GLY A 67 -2.12 2.55 -4.44
C GLY A 67 -1.14 2.28 -3.31
N GLY A 68 -0.34 1.23 -3.45
CA GLY A 68 0.70 0.83 -2.50
C GLY A 68 0.53 -0.60 -2.03
N ASN A 69 1.40 -1.02 -1.13
CA ASN A 69 1.56 -2.44 -0.76
C ASN A 69 0.36 -3.04 0.01
N ARG A 70 -0.57 -2.21 0.50
CA ARG A 70 -1.70 -2.66 1.36
C ARG A 70 -3.07 -2.45 0.75
N VAL A 71 -3.13 -2.30 -0.58
CA VAL A 71 -4.39 -2.07 -1.31
C VAL A 71 -5.39 -3.20 -1.10
N ILE A 72 -4.93 -4.45 -1.04
CA ILE A 72 -5.79 -5.63 -0.84
C ILE A 72 -6.67 -5.51 0.41
N ARG A 73 -6.18 -4.84 1.47
CA ARG A 73 -6.91 -4.67 2.72
C ARG A 73 -7.61 -3.34 2.86
N TYR A 74 -6.93 -2.29 2.46
CA TYR A 74 -7.37 -0.94 2.81
C TYR A 74 -7.87 -0.13 1.61
N GLY A 75 -7.71 -0.65 0.41
CA GLY A 75 -8.03 0.07 -0.82
C GLY A 75 -6.96 1.09 -1.19
N MET A 76 -7.23 1.85 -2.21
CA MET A 76 -6.36 2.91 -2.73
C MET A 76 -6.54 4.21 -1.94
N THR A 77 -5.82 5.27 -2.30
CA THR A 77 -5.96 6.61 -1.69
C THR A 77 -7.42 7.07 -1.67
N ARG A 78 -8.19 6.81 -2.72
CA ARG A 78 -9.63 7.11 -2.83
C ARG A 78 -10.44 6.62 -1.64
N ASP A 79 -10.13 5.42 -1.14
CA ASP A 79 -10.84 4.76 -0.04
C ASP A 79 -10.46 5.33 1.34
N GLN A 80 -9.34 6.07 1.39
CA GLN A 80 -8.84 6.69 2.61
C GLN A 80 -9.23 8.17 2.73
N VAL A 81 -9.75 8.79 1.66
CA VAL A 81 -10.11 10.22 1.63
C VAL A 81 -11.60 10.39 1.89
N LEU A 82 -11.95 11.11 2.94
CA LEU A 82 -13.34 11.42 3.30
C LEU A 82 -13.84 12.73 2.67
N ALA A 83 -12.97 13.73 2.56
CA ALA A 83 -13.29 15.02 1.93
C ALA A 83 -12.03 15.68 1.38
N VAL A 84 -12.21 16.58 0.43
CA VAL A 84 -11.14 17.44 -0.12
C VAL A 84 -11.62 18.89 -0.21
N GLU A 85 -10.68 19.82 -0.02
CA GLU A 85 -10.83 21.21 -0.44
C GLU A 85 -10.09 21.37 -1.76
N VAL A 86 -10.71 22.03 -2.72
CA VAL A 86 -10.15 22.16 -4.08
C VAL A 86 -10.27 23.61 -4.55
N VAL A 87 -9.21 24.12 -5.19
CA VAL A 87 -9.23 25.39 -5.91
C VAL A 87 -9.33 25.12 -7.40
N LEU A 88 -10.37 25.67 -8.03
CA LEU A 88 -10.59 25.57 -9.47
C LEU A 88 -9.73 26.57 -10.27
N ALA A 89 -9.70 26.43 -11.58
CA ALA A 89 -8.88 27.27 -12.47
C ALA A 89 -9.24 28.77 -12.44
N ASP A 90 -10.47 29.10 -12.09
CA ASP A 90 -10.95 30.48 -11.92
C ASP A 90 -10.72 31.05 -10.52
N GLY A 91 -10.09 30.28 -9.63
CA GLY A 91 -9.83 30.63 -8.22
C GLY A 91 -10.99 30.33 -7.28
N THR A 92 -12.09 29.74 -7.76
CA THR A 92 -13.19 29.30 -6.90
C THR A 92 -12.74 28.20 -5.97
N ILE A 93 -13.02 28.34 -4.67
CA ILE A 93 -12.71 27.34 -3.65
C ILE A 93 -13.95 26.47 -3.42
N ILE A 94 -13.81 25.16 -3.66
CA ILE A 94 -14.79 24.17 -3.25
C ILE A 94 -14.39 23.69 -1.85
N PRO A 95 -15.16 24.02 -0.80
CA PRO A 95 -14.80 23.68 0.58
C PRO A 95 -14.98 22.18 0.86
N MET A 96 -14.28 21.69 1.86
CA MET A 96 -14.47 20.33 2.38
C MET A 96 -15.91 20.13 2.87
N GLN A 97 -16.55 19.05 2.42
CA GLN A 97 -17.98 18.78 2.70
C GLN A 97 -18.20 17.88 3.95
N GLY A 98 -17.26 17.82 4.87
CA GLY A 98 -17.42 17.13 6.14
C GLY A 98 -16.45 15.99 6.38
N LYS A 99 -16.58 15.33 7.56
CA LYS A 99 -15.70 14.28 8.05
C LYS A 99 -16.43 12.95 8.24
N ALA A 100 -17.70 12.88 7.83
CA ALA A 100 -18.53 11.71 8.06
C ALA A 100 -18.12 10.55 7.13
N ILE A 101 -17.92 9.36 7.72
CA ILE A 101 -17.63 8.14 6.96
C ILE A 101 -18.82 7.77 6.07
N LYS A 102 -20.05 7.96 6.57
CA LYS A 102 -21.27 7.75 5.79
C LYS A 102 -21.87 9.09 5.42
N ASN A 103 -21.84 9.40 4.14
CA ASN A 103 -22.56 10.53 3.57
C ASN A 103 -23.19 10.09 2.24
N ASN A 104 -24.50 9.98 2.22
CA ASN A 104 -25.30 9.60 1.06
C ASN A 104 -26.17 10.76 0.55
N THR A 105 -25.76 12.00 0.83
CA THR A 105 -26.49 13.22 0.43
C THR A 105 -25.89 13.77 -0.86
N GLY A 106 -26.58 13.59 -1.97
CA GLY A 106 -26.16 14.13 -3.28
C GLY A 106 -24.97 13.39 -3.91
N TYR A 107 -24.31 14.05 -4.86
CA TYR A 107 -23.12 13.51 -5.52
C TYR A 107 -21.88 13.65 -4.65
N ASP A 108 -21.04 12.63 -4.68
CA ASP A 108 -19.76 12.65 -3.96
C ASP A 108 -18.65 13.26 -4.84
N LEU A 109 -18.61 14.60 -4.83
CA LEU A 109 -17.77 15.39 -5.73
C LEU A 109 -16.25 15.16 -5.54
N LYS A 110 -15.79 14.70 -4.36
CA LYS A 110 -14.36 14.43 -4.17
C LYS A 110 -13.80 13.46 -5.20
N HIS A 111 -14.62 12.52 -5.68
CA HIS A 111 -14.22 11.52 -6.66
C HIS A 111 -13.93 12.07 -8.07
N ILE A 112 -14.33 13.30 -8.36
CA ILE A 112 -14.00 13.99 -9.60
C ILE A 112 -12.52 14.43 -9.59
N PHE A 113 -12.02 14.82 -8.41
CA PHE A 113 -10.66 15.36 -8.24
C PHE A 113 -9.64 14.28 -7.92
N ILE A 114 -10.05 13.18 -7.27
CA ILE A 114 -9.19 12.03 -6.99
C ILE A 114 -8.91 11.30 -8.30
N SER A 115 -7.63 11.12 -8.63
CA SER A 115 -7.15 10.60 -9.92
C SER A 115 -7.33 11.59 -11.10
N GLY A 116 -7.61 12.86 -10.80
CA GLY A 116 -7.75 13.91 -11.82
C GLY A 116 -6.41 14.54 -12.24
N GLU A 117 -5.29 14.16 -11.61
CA GLU A 117 -3.93 14.66 -11.88
C GLU A 117 -3.83 16.18 -11.95
N GLY A 118 -4.64 16.89 -11.14
CA GLY A 118 -4.69 18.35 -11.10
C GLY A 118 -5.38 19.01 -12.30
N THR A 119 -5.92 18.25 -13.25
CA THR A 119 -6.52 18.78 -14.48
C THR A 119 -7.83 19.54 -14.26
N LEU A 120 -8.55 19.21 -13.18
CA LEU A 120 -9.86 19.81 -12.86
C LEU A 120 -9.79 20.80 -11.69
N GLY A 121 -8.70 20.84 -10.98
CA GLY A 121 -8.48 21.72 -9.83
C GLY A 121 -7.32 21.24 -8.97
N VAL A 122 -6.85 22.12 -8.08
CA VAL A 122 -5.76 21.85 -7.15
C VAL A 122 -6.34 21.49 -5.80
N VAL A 123 -6.09 20.27 -5.34
CA VAL A 123 -6.43 19.85 -3.96
C VAL A 123 -5.50 20.59 -2.99
N THR A 124 -6.08 21.33 -2.05
CA THR A 124 -5.34 22.11 -1.05
C THR A 124 -5.36 21.49 0.33
N LYS A 125 -6.45 20.80 0.67
CA LYS A 125 -6.58 20.07 1.94
C LYS A 125 -7.37 18.78 1.74
N ALA A 126 -7.19 17.86 2.67
CA ALA A 126 -7.95 16.61 2.72
C ALA A 126 -8.28 16.21 4.15
N VAL A 127 -9.41 15.51 4.31
CA VAL A 127 -9.74 14.74 5.49
C VAL A 127 -9.44 13.27 5.20
N LEU A 128 -8.53 12.71 5.96
CA LEU A 128 -8.06 11.33 5.85
C LEU A 128 -8.74 10.45 6.90
N ARG A 129 -9.10 9.23 6.51
CA ARG A 129 -9.63 8.22 7.41
C ARG A 129 -8.49 7.47 8.06
N LEU A 130 -8.48 7.41 9.39
CA LEU A 130 -7.52 6.63 10.18
C LEU A 130 -8.10 5.25 10.53
N ARG A 131 -7.21 4.27 10.64
CA ARG A 131 -7.53 2.90 11.08
C ARG A 131 -6.91 2.63 12.45
N ALA A 132 -7.37 1.60 13.13
CA ALA A 132 -6.70 1.16 14.34
C ALA A 132 -5.26 0.71 14.01
N LEU A 133 -4.29 1.15 14.79
CA LEU A 133 -2.90 0.70 14.63
C LEU A 133 -2.82 -0.80 14.96
N PRO A 134 -2.35 -1.65 14.03
CA PRO A 134 -2.24 -3.08 14.27
C PRO A 134 -1.16 -3.36 15.33
N LYS A 135 -1.43 -4.30 16.23
CA LYS A 135 -0.51 -4.74 17.28
C LYS A 135 0.36 -5.90 16.86
N SER A 136 0.03 -6.55 15.76
CA SER A 136 0.82 -7.63 15.17
C SER A 136 0.87 -7.50 13.66
N GLN A 137 2.00 -7.92 13.11
CA GLN A 137 2.26 -8.01 11.68
C GLN A 137 3.06 -9.28 11.46
N CYS A 138 2.46 -10.25 10.76
CA CYS A 138 3.12 -11.49 10.37
C CYS A 138 3.45 -11.40 8.88
N CYS A 139 4.68 -11.78 8.53
CA CYS A 139 5.17 -11.68 7.15
C CYS A 139 5.88 -12.98 6.78
N THR A 140 5.64 -13.45 5.57
CA THR A 140 6.29 -14.61 4.98
C THR A 140 6.70 -14.35 3.55
N TRP A 141 7.71 -15.09 3.10
CA TRP A 141 8.01 -15.26 1.69
C TRP A 141 7.77 -16.71 1.32
N VAL A 142 7.03 -16.96 0.25
CA VAL A 142 6.68 -18.32 -0.19
C VAL A 142 7.04 -18.55 -1.65
N SER A 143 7.28 -19.81 -2.02
CA SER A 143 7.42 -20.29 -3.40
C SER A 143 6.11 -20.90 -3.89
N VAL A 144 5.73 -20.64 -5.15
CA VAL A 144 4.47 -21.10 -5.74
C VAL A 144 4.73 -21.78 -7.08
N PRO A 145 4.26 -23.04 -7.27
CA PRO A 145 4.70 -23.89 -8.39
C PRO A 145 4.02 -23.60 -9.73
N SER A 146 2.95 -22.83 -9.77
CA SER A 146 2.23 -22.50 -11.01
C SER A 146 1.31 -21.30 -10.83
N PHE A 147 0.85 -20.72 -11.93
CA PHE A 147 -0.13 -19.63 -11.90
C PHE A 147 -1.50 -20.09 -11.37
N ASP A 148 -1.93 -21.32 -11.66
CA ASP A 148 -3.13 -21.91 -11.06
C ASP A 148 -3.00 -21.99 -9.53
N ALA A 149 -1.89 -22.52 -9.04
CA ALA A 149 -1.61 -22.56 -7.59
C ALA A 149 -1.58 -21.17 -6.98
N LEU A 150 -0.98 -20.17 -7.66
CA LEU A 150 -0.93 -18.78 -7.22
C LEU A 150 -2.33 -18.17 -7.04
N THR A 151 -3.22 -18.34 -8.00
CA THR A 151 -4.58 -17.80 -7.92
C THR A 151 -5.41 -18.49 -6.84
N ARG A 152 -5.24 -19.81 -6.70
CA ARG A 152 -5.87 -20.59 -5.62
C ARG A 152 -5.30 -20.20 -4.24
N PHE A 153 -4.00 -19.99 -4.14
CA PHE A 153 -3.35 -19.54 -2.90
C PHE A 153 -3.85 -18.16 -2.48
N LEU A 154 -4.00 -17.20 -3.40
CA LEU A 154 -4.60 -15.91 -3.10
C LEU A 154 -6.02 -16.06 -2.54
N GLY A 155 -6.87 -16.86 -3.19
CA GLY A 155 -8.24 -17.09 -2.73
C GLY A 155 -8.29 -17.81 -1.37
N PHE A 156 -7.37 -18.75 -1.13
CA PHE A 156 -7.23 -19.44 0.14
C PHE A 156 -6.82 -18.47 1.25
N MET A 157 -5.79 -17.63 1.02
CA MET A 157 -5.32 -16.64 1.99
C MET A 157 -6.39 -15.60 2.32
N ASP A 158 -7.13 -15.10 1.32
CA ASP A 158 -8.21 -14.13 1.54
C ASP A 158 -9.29 -14.71 2.47
N GLY A 159 -9.72 -15.94 2.23
CA GLY A 159 -10.70 -16.64 3.08
C GLY A 159 -10.16 -16.97 4.47
N ALA A 160 -8.97 -17.57 4.56
CA ALA A 160 -8.41 -18.08 5.81
C ALA A 160 -7.93 -16.97 6.77
N CYS A 161 -7.53 -15.82 6.22
CA CYS A 161 -7.06 -14.66 6.99
C CYS A 161 -8.18 -13.79 7.57
N GLU A 162 -9.44 -14.03 7.24
CA GLU A 162 -10.60 -13.33 7.84
C GLU A 162 -10.47 -11.80 7.84
N GLY A 163 -9.98 -11.22 6.72
CA GLY A 163 -9.77 -9.79 6.55
C GLY A 163 -8.50 -9.24 7.21
N SER A 164 -7.59 -10.10 7.69
CA SER A 164 -6.29 -9.69 8.20
C SER A 164 -5.21 -9.63 7.11
N LEU A 165 -5.41 -10.22 5.93
CA LEU A 165 -4.49 -10.16 4.80
C LEU A 165 -4.26 -8.70 4.39
N SER A 166 -3.04 -8.21 4.53
CA SER A 166 -2.70 -6.80 4.28
C SER A 166 -1.85 -6.59 3.04
N SER A 167 -1.07 -7.58 2.63
CA SER A 167 -0.27 -7.53 1.41
C SER A 167 -0.14 -8.91 0.78
N PHE A 168 -0.09 -8.92 -0.55
CA PHE A 168 0.13 -10.12 -1.37
C PHE A 168 0.87 -9.69 -2.63
N GLU A 169 2.21 -9.75 -2.58
CA GLU A 169 3.10 -9.19 -3.59
C GLU A 169 3.79 -10.32 -4.34
N VAL A 170 3.46 -10.45 -5.62
CA VAL A 170 3.95 -11.54 -6.49
C VAL A 170 5.17 -11.09 -7.25
N MET A 171 6.18 -11.95 -7.33
CA MET A 171 7.35 -11.80 -8.19
C MET A 171 7.51 -13.02 -9.09
N TRP A 172 7.77 -12.78 -10.36
CA TRP A 172 8.17 -13.82 -11.30
C TRP A 172 9.60 -14.26 -11.04
N ALA A 173 9.94 -15.49 -11.40
CA ALA A 173 11.23 -16.11 -11.12
C ALA A 173 12.42 -15.27 -11.60
N ASP A 174 12.36 -14.74 -12.82
CA ASP A 174 13.43 -13.93 -13.42
C ASP A 174 13.68 -12.63 -12.63
N TYR A 175 12.61 -11.96 -12.17
CA TYR A 175 12.75 -10.79 -11.32
C TYR A 175 13.27 -11.15 -9.92
N TYR A 176 12.77 -12.24 -9.35
CA TYR A 176 13.24 -12.72 -8.05
C TYR A 176 14.74 -13.07 -8.08
N GLU A 177 15.19 -13.79 -9.12
CA GLU A 177 16.61 -14.08 -9.33
C GLU A 177 17.45 -12.81 -9.55
N PHE A 178 16.91 -11.83 -10.28
CA PHE A 178 17.57 -10.55 -10.48
C PHE A 178 17.77 -9.79 -9.17
N ILE A 179 16.74 -9.67 -8.34
CA ILE A 179 16.78 -8.86 -7.11
C ILE A 179 17.53 -9.53 -5.96
N THR A 180 17.67 -10.87 -5.97
CA THR A 180 18.36 -11.64 -4.91
C THR A 180 19.64 -12.32 -5.39
N GLY A 181 20.08 -12.06 -6.62
CA GLY A 181 21.28 -12.66 -7.22
C GLY A 181 22.58 -12.24 -6.54
N ALA A 182 23.67 -12.88 -6.94
CA ALA A 182 24.98 -12.74 -6.30
C ALA A 182 25.57 -11.32 -6.27
N THR A 183 25.08 -10.41 -7.12
CA THR A 183 25.53 -9.01 -7.20
C THR A 183 24.69 -8.04 -6.37
N THR A 184 23.65 -8.51 -5.70
CA THR A 184 22.75 -7.71 -4.88
C THR A 184 23.05 -7.90 -3.38
N PRO A 185 22.61 -6.97 -2.51
CA PRO A 185 22.78 -7.13 -1.06
C PRO A 185 21.82 -8.17 -0.46
N HIS A 186 20.83 -8.61 -1.22
CA HIS A 186 19.76 -9.49 -0.73
C HIS A 186 20.10 -10.96 -0.94
N LYS A 187 19.68 -11.79 0.02
CA LYS A 187 19.75 -13.24 -0.11
C LYS A 187 18.35 -13.77 -0.37
N PRO A 188 18.21 -14.77 -1.27
CA PRO A 188 16.90 -15.38 -1.52
C PRO A 188 16.36 -16.03 -0.24
N PRO A 189 15.18 -15.61 0.26
CA PRO A 189 14.57 -16.24 1.43
C PRO A 189 14.10 -17.67 1.14
N VAL A 190 13.62 -17.94 -0.07
CA VAL A 190 13.23 -19.28 -0.54
C VAL A 190 14.11 -19.71 -1.71
N PRO A 191 14.29 -21.02 -1.97
CA PRO A 191 15.09 -21.51 -3.11
C PRO A 191 14.56 -21.01 -4.46
N TYR A 192 15.45 -20.90 -5.43
CA TYR A 192 15.07 -20.73 -6.82
C TYR A 192 14.50 -22.02 -7.41
N GLY A 193 13.68 -21.90 -8.45
CA GLY A 193 13.16 -23.04 -9.22
C GLY A 193 11.68 -22.97 -9.51
N ASP A 194 10.89 -22.38 -8.63
CA ASP A 194 9.47 -22.13 -8.88
C ASP A 194 9.26 -20.86 -9.73
N PRO A 195 8.21 -20.83 -10.57
CA PRO A 195 7.95 -19.69 -11.46
C PRO A 195 7.52 -18.42 -10.73
N PHE A 196 7.00 -18.56 -9.50
CA PHE A 196 6.51 -17.42 -8.72
C PHE A 196 6.99 -17.49 -7.28
N THR A 197 7.28 -16.32 -6.72
CA THR A 197 7.41 -16.15 -5.27
C THR A 197 6.48 -15.06 -4.80
N VAL A 198 6.03 -15.14 -3.54
CA VAL A 198 5.07 -14.19 -2.99
C VAL A 198 5.49 -13.74 -1.61
N LEU A 199 5.53 -12.42 -1.40
CA LEU A 199 5.55 -11.84 -0.07
C LEU A 199 4.13 -11.64 0.41
N VAL A 200 3.80 -12.25 1.55
CA VAL A 200 2.48 -12.15 2.17
C VAL A 200 2.60 -11.51 3.55
N GLU A 201 1.77 -10.51 3.82
CA GLU A 201 1.67 -9.90 5.14
C GLU A 201 0.23 -9.94 5.68
N THR A 202 0.10 -10.24 6.97
CA THR A 202 -1.15 -10.07 7.70
C THR A 202 -0.96 -9.10 8.86
N GLN A 203 -2.02 -8.35 9.19
CA GLN A 203 -2.02 -7.38 10.28
C GLN A 203 -3.20 -7.66 11.22
N GLY A 204 -2.96 -7.60 12.52
CA GLY A 204 -4.00 -7.92 13.50
C GLY A 204 -3.83 -7.22 14.84
N MET A 205 -4.76 -7.50 15.77
CA MET A 205 -4.83 -6.88 17.09
C MET A 205 -4.41 -7.83 18.22
N GLN A 206 -4.19 -9.12 17.94
CA GLN A 206 -3.91 -10.16 18.93
C GLN A 206 -2.63 -10.91 18.52
N PRO A 207 -1.43 -10.45 18.96
CA PRO A 207 -0.15 -10.94 18.46
C PRO A 207 0.01 -12.46 18.46
N GLU A 208 -0.18 -13.11 19.61
CA GLU A 208 0.00 -14.56 19.75
C GLU A 208 -0.96 -15.36 18.86
N LYS A 209 -2.26 -14.99 18.86
CA LYS A 209 -3.25 -15.67 18.03
C LYS A 209 -3.01 -15.46 16.54
N ASN A 210 -2.61 -14.26 16.16
CA ASN A 210 -2.35 -13.95 14.75
C ASN A 210 -1.13 -14.73 14.25
N GLN A 211 -0.08 -14.83 15.07
CA GLN A 211 1.10 -15.60 14.72
C GLN A 211 0.77 -17.10 14.56
N SER A 212 0.13 -17.71 15.58
CA SER A 212 -0.27 -19.12 15.51
C SER A 212 -1.18 -19.41 14.32
N ARG A 213 -2.17 -18.53 14.10
CA ARG A 213 -3.10 -18.71 12.97
C ARG A 213 -2.40 -18.58 11.63
N PHE A 214 -1.46 -17.64 11.50
CA PHE A 214 -0.68 -17.45 10.28
C PHE A 214 0.17 -18.67 9.96
N GLU A 215 0.82 -19.26 10.97
CA GLU A 215 1.61 -20.48 10.83
C GLU A 215 0.74 -21.69 10.45
N GLU A 216 -0.45 -21.84 11.06
CA GLU A 216 -1.44 -22.88 10.69
C GLU A 216 -1.88 -22.76 9.23
N ILE A 217 -2.24 -21.54 8.77
CA ILE A 217 -2.65 -21.28 7.39
C ILE A 217 -1.55 -21.64 6.40
N LEU A 218 -0.31 -21.28 6.68
CA LEU A 218 0.82 -21.62 5.81
C LEU A 218 1.12 -23.11 5.82
N GLY A 219 0.95 -23.80 6.96
CA GLY A 219 1.05 -25.24 7.05
C GLY A 219 0.01 -25.95 6.17
N GLU A 220 -1.24 -25.51 6.22
CA GLU A 220 -2.32 -26.02 5.36
C GLU A 220 -2.05 -25.74 3.87
N ALA A 221 -1.49 -24.58 3.53
CA ALA A 221 -1.12 -24.24 2.16
C ALA A 221 0.01 -25.15 1.62
N LEU A 222 0.96 -25.54 2.47
CA LEU A 222 2.01 -26.53 2.13
C LEU A 222 1.43 -27.94 1.97
N GLU A 223 0.58 -28.39 2.90
CA GLU A 223 -0.05 -29.72 2.84
C GLU A 223 -0.95 -29.89 1.61
N THR A 224 -1.57 -28.80 1.14
CA THR A 224 -2.44 -28.80 -0.04
C THR A 224 -1.72 -28.44 -1.35
N GLU A 225 -0.39 -28.36 -1.31
CA GLU A 225 0.48 -28.08 -2.47
C GLU A 225 0.14 -26.75 -3.18
N LEU A 226 -0.42 -25.76 -2.45
CA LEU A 226 -0.61 -24.42 -2.96
C LEU A 226 0.72 -23.64 -3.00
N ILE A 227 1.62 -23.94 -2.06
CA ILE A 227 2.97 -23.43 -1.99
C ILE A 227 3.94 -24.60 -1.78
N THR A 228 5.20 -24.43 -2.19
CA THR A 228 6.24 -25.47 -2.09
C THR A 228 7.22 -25.21 -0.96
N ASP A 229 7.41 -23.93 -0.58
CA ASP A 229 8.30 -23.53 0.51
C ASP A 229 7.79 -22.22 1.14
N ALA A 230 8.16 -21.98 2.40
CA ALA A 230 7.79 -20.77 3.13
C ALA A 230 8.84 -20.38 4.19
N VAL A 231 9.18 -19.10 4.24
CA VAL A 231 10.04 -18.51 5.27
C VAL A 231 9.27 -17.42 6.01
N ILE A 232 8.99 -17.65 7.29
CA ILE A 232 8.24 -16.73 8.15
C ILE A 232 9.22 -15.85 8.92
N ALA A 233 9.03 -14.53 8.87
CA ALA A 233 9.80 -13.58 9.69
C ALA A 233 9.42 -13.73 11.18
N LYS A 234 10.41 -13.92 12.03
CA LYS A 234 10.25 -14.15 13.49
C LYS A 234 10.24 -12.85 14.29
N ASN A 235 10.70 -11.77 13.72
CA ASN A 235 10.83 -10.46 14.36
C ASN A 235 10.79 -9.32 13.35
N GLN A 236 10.78 -8.09 13.87
CA GLN A 236 10.72 -6.87 13.05
C GLN A 236 11.89 -6.74 12.07
N ALA A 237 13.11 -7.13 12.47
CA ALA A 237 14.28 -6.99 11.60
C ALA A 237 14.21 -7.96 10.40
N GLU A 238 13.78 -9.20 10.64
CA GLU A 238 13.56 -10.17 9.56
C GLU A 238 12.42 -9.75 8.64
N ARG A 239 11.32 -9.22 9.21
CA ARG A 239 10.22 -8.68 8.42
C ARG A 239 10.69 -7.51 7.52
N SER A 240 11.45 -6.58 8.08
CA SER A 240 12.03 -5.48 7.30
C SER A 240 12.92 -6.00 6.18
N ALA A 241 13.77 -7.01 6.45
CA ALA A 241 14.64 -7.59 5.44
C ALA A 241 13.87 -8.26 4.29
N LEU A 242 12.71 -8.88 4.55
CA LEU A 242 11.84 -9.40 3.49
C LEU A 242 11.25 -8.26 2.64
N TRP A 243 10.78 -7.21 3.28
CA TRP A 243 10.25 -6.03 2.57
C TRP A 243 11.33 -5.29 1.78
N ASP A 244 12.56 -5.20 2.29
CA ASP A 244 13.68 -4.57 1.61
C ASP A 244 13.96 -5.23 0.25
N ILE A 245 13.80 -6.56 0.13
CA ILE A 245 13.91 -7.28 -1.16
C ILE A 245 12.84 -6.77 -2.14
N ARG A 246 11.61 -6.67 -1.68
CA ARG A 246 10.47 -6.23 -2.52
C ARG A 246 10.60 -4.76 -2.92
N ASP A 247 11.08 -3.91 -2.03
CA ASP A 247 11.09 -2.45 -2.19
C ASP A 247 12.37 -1.91 -2.84
N ASP A 248 13.40 -2.76 -3.09
CA ASP A 248 14.67 -2.32 -3.70
C ASP A 248 14.58 -2.12 -5.22
N VAL A 249 13.72 -1.18 -5.60
CA VAL A 249 13.57 -0.77 -7.02
C VAL A 249 14.84 -0.13 -7.59
N MET A 250 15.80 0.26 -6.75
CA MET A 250 17.05 0.87 -7.19
C MET A 250 17.93 -0.11 -7.96
N GLN A 251 17.80 -1.41 -7.74
CA GLN A 251 18.52 -2.43 -8.53
C GLN A 251 18.14 -2.36 -10.02
N GLN A 252 16.91 -1.96 -10.33
CA GLN A 252 16.45 -1.81 -11.71
C GLN A 252 17.23 -0.74 -12.50
N LEU A 253 17.87 0.21 -11.82
CA LEU A 253 18.73 1.21 -12.50
C LEU A 253 19.90 0.58 -13.24
N GLN A 254 20.31 -0.64 -12.89
CA GLN A 254 21.35 -1.40 -13.60
C GLN A 254 20.89 -1.83 -15.00
N LEU A 255 19.57 -1.82 -15.25
CA LEU A 255 18.97 -2.19 -16.54
C LEU A 255 18.76 -0.99 -17.47
N MET A 256 19.21 0.20 -17.10
CA MET A 256 19.03 1.41 -17.90
C MET A 256 19.80 1.36 -19.22
N PRO A 257 19.22 1.86 -20.35
CA PRO A 257 17.91 2.48 -20.46
C PRO A 257 16.78 1.44 -20.50
N MET A 258 15.77 1.60 -19.66
CA MET A 258 14.59 0.73 -19.62
C MET A 258 13.29 1.54 -19.69
N TRP A 259 12.21 0.89 -20.09
CA TRP A 259 10.85 1.41 -19.99
C TRP A 259 10.09 0.65 -18.91
N SER A 260 9.44 1.38 -18.02
CA SER A 260 8.57 0.80 -17.01
C SER A 260 7.11 1.06 -17.39
N PHE A 261 6.30 0.01 -17.29
CA PHE A 261 4.85 0.09 -17.52
C PHE A 261 4.13 -0.37 -16.26
N ASP A 262 3.15 0.41 -15.85
CA ASP A 262 2.23 0.06 -14.78
C ASP A 262 0.86 -0.19 -15.39
N VAL A 263 0.39 -1.42 -15.32
CA VAL A 263 -0.85 -1.87 -15.97
C VAL A 263 -1.73 -2.62 -14.98
N SER A 264 -3.04 -2.48 -15.13
CA SER A 264 -4.03 -3.23 -14.36
C SER A 264 -4.74 -4.23 -15.25
N LEU A 265 -4.71 -5.49 -14.86
CA LEU A 265 -5.34 -6.60 -15.57
C LEU A 265 -6.31 -7.36 -14.64
N GLY A 266 -7.25 -8.09 -15.23
CA GLY A 266 -7.96 -9.13 -14.49
C GLY A 266 -7.00 -10.24 -14.09
N ILE A 267 -7.14 -10.80 -12.88
CA ILE A 267 -6.19 -11.81 -12.36
C ILE A 267 -5.95 -12.95 -13.36
N LYS A 268 -7.00 -13.43 -14.04
CA LYS A 268 -6.93 -14.49 -15.05
C LYS A 268 -6.09 -14.15 -16.28
N ASP A 269 -5.79 -12.86 -16.49
CA ASP A 269 -5.09 -12.34 -17.66
C ASP A 269 -3.64 -11.91 -17.33
N MET A 270 -3.16 -12.27 -16.11
CA MET A 270 -1.83 -11.89 -15.60
C MET A 270 -0.75 -12.96 -15.82
N ASP A 271 -1.12 -14.14 -16.35
CA ASP A 271 -0.18 -15.24 -16.61
C ASP A 271 0.72 -14.93 -17.83
#